data_a572606817678062c0603e0ef2f71b73
#
_entry.id   a572606817678062c0603e0ef2f71b73
#
_cell.length_a   1.000
_cell.length_b   1.000
_cell.length_c   1.000
_cell.angle_alpha   90.00
_cell.angle_beta   90.00
_cell.angle_gamma   90.00
#
_symmetry.space_group_name_H-M   'P 1'
#
loop_
_entity.id
_entity.type
_entity.pdbx_description
1 polymer ?
#
loop_
_entity_poly.entity_id
_entity_poly.type
_entity_poly.pdbx_seq_one_letter_code
_entity_poly.pdbx_strand_id
1 'polypeptide(L)'
;MPSSSYWGLDGNNLTEAVKNGSLPESRVTDMATRLVASWYQMGQDVDFPARGVGMPSKFYTPHPPVYARDPSSKQFLIEGALEGHVLVKNVNNALPLNNPKLISVYGYDAPSPPEMNVGGPNDFIGGTWVYGYESALDYIVFISDTSPPQIAANGTIISGGGSGANAPAYISAPFDAIKEQAYQDDTSLFWDFLNVDPTVDTSTDACLVFINAFATEGDDRTGLHG
;
A
#
# COMPACT_ATOMS: atom_id res chain seq x y z
N MET A 1 13.47 8.45 -16.28
CA MET A 1 14.09 7.65 -17.36
C MET A 1 13.72 8.27 -18.69
N PRO A 2 14.62 8.36 -19.66
CA PRO A 2 14.22 8.77 -21.01
C PRO A 2 13.23 7.73 -21.52
N SER A 3 12.13 8.19 -22.09
CA SER A 3 11.11 7.31 -22.65
C SER A 3 11.71 6.44 -23.75
N SER A 4 11.17 5.25 -23.94
CA SER A 4 11.56 4.30 -24.97
C SER A 4 11.56 4.90 -26.40
N SER A 5 10.75 5.93 -26.64
CA SER A 5 10.71 6.66 -27.91
C SER A 5 11.99 7.43 -28.23
N TYR A 6 12.84 7.72 -27.26
CA TYR A 6 14.09 8.44 -27.50
C TYR A 6 15.26 7.53 -27.92
N TRP A 7 15.26 6.24 -27.49
CA TRP A 7 16.45 5.39 -27.59
C TRP A 7 16.20 3.93 -28.01
N GLY A 8 14.98 3.50 -28.23
CA GLY A 8 14.84 2.07 -28.31
C GLY A 8 13.82 1.42 -29.24
N LEU A 9 12.72 2.02 -29.57
CA LEU A 9 11.67 1.33 -30.34
C LEU A 9 11.53 1.78 -31.80
N ASP A 10 12.05 2.96 -32.15
CA ASP A 10 11.88 3.56 -33.46
C ASP A 10 13.12 3.47 -34.37
N GLY A 11 14.01 2.50 -34.08
CA GLY A 11 15.24 2.30 -34.86
C GLY A 11 16.40 3.27 -34.51
N ASN A 12 16.18 4.24 -33.65
CA ASN A 12 17.22 5.13 -33.13
C ASN A 12 17.77 4.58 -31.81
N ASN A 13 18.75 3.71 -31.89
CA ASN A 13 19.44 3.20 -30.71
C ASN A 13 20.84 3.85 -30.56
N LEU A 14 21.43 3.68 -29.38
CA LEU A 14 22.76 4.20 -29.07
C LEU A 14 23.83 3.76 -30.07
N THR A 15 23.71 2.53 -30.58
CA THR A 15 24.65 1.98 -31.58
C THR A 15 24.64 2.78 -32.87
N GLU A 16 23.45 3.13 -33.36
CA GLU A 16 23.32 3.93 -34.59
C GLU A 16 23.77 5.37 -34.36
N ALA A 17 23.50 5.94 -33.17
CA ALA A 17 23.97 7.25 -32.79
C ALA A 17 25.53 7.34 -32.75
N VAL A 18 26.18 6.28 -32.29
CA VAL A 18 27.65 6.20 -32.35
C VAL A 18 28.14 6.02 -33.78
N LYS A 19 27.55 5.11 -34.57
CA LYS A 19 27.95 4.85 -35.94
C LYS A 19 27.81 6.06 -36.86
N ASN A 20 26.77 6.85 -36.70
CA ASN A 20 26.54 8.07 -37.48
C ASN A 20 27.30 9.30 -36.95
N GLY A 21 28.02 9.17 -35.83
CA GLY A 21 28.84 10.23 -35.25
C GLY A 21 28.06 11.29 -34.44
N SER A 22 26.75 11.11 -34.24
CA SER A 22 25.95 12.04 -33.43
C SER A 22 26.20 11.90 -31.92
N LEU A 23 26.75 10.77 -31.50
CA LEU A 23 27.13 10.52 -30.11
C LEU A 23 28.56 9.94 -30.06
N PRO A 24 29.51 10.56 -29.35
CA PRO A 24 30.86 9.98 -29.17
C PRO A 24 30.80 8.68 -28.38
N GLU A 25 31.53 7.65 -28.80
CA GLU A 25 31.65 6.39 -28.09
C GLU A 25 32.13 6.56 -26.65
N SER A 26 33.01 7.54 -26.40
CA SER A 26 33.49 7.89 -25.06
C SER A 26 32.36 8.29 -24.12
N ARG A 27 31.29 8.90 -24.65
CA ARG A 27 30.12 9.26 -23.83
C ARG A 27 29.32 8.02 -23.45
N VAL A 28 29.18 7.05 -24.34
CA VAL A 28 28.51 5.77 -24.03
C VAL A 28 29.33 5.00 -22.98
N THR A 29 30.65 5.00 -23.11
CA THR A 29 31.55 4.40 -22.13
C THR A 29 31.43 5.07 -20.75
N ASP A 30 31.37 6.39 -20.67
CA ASP A 30 31.14 7.11 -19.42
C ASP A 30 29.79 6.75 -18.78
N MET A 31 28.73 6.67 -19.57
CA MET A 31 27.40 6.25 -19.09
C MET A 31 27.42 4.83 -18.54
N ALA A 32 28.01 3.90 -19.28
CA ALA A 32 28.16 2.51 -18.83
C ALA A 32 28.99 2.40 -17.55
N THR A 33 30.10 3.14 -17.47
CA THR A 33 30.96 3.17 -16.28
C THR A 33 30.19 3.61 -15.03
N ARG A 34 29.36 4.63 -15.14
CA ARG A 34 28.55 5.11 -14.01
C ARG A 34 27.55 4.06 -13.53
N LEU A 35 26.91 3.33 -14.41
CA LEU A 35 25.97 2.26 -14.06
C LEU A 35 26.70 1.08 -13.42
N VAL A 36 27.79 0.63 -14.06
CA VAL A 36 28.57 -0.54 -13.60
C VAL A 36 29.31 -0.25 -12.30
N ALA A 37 29.75 1.00 -12.07
CA ALA A 37 30.38 1.39 -10.81
C ALA A 37 29.46 1.14 -9.60
N SER A 38 28.18 1.48 -9.71
CA SER A 38 27.20 1.22 -8.64
C SER A 38 27.03 -0.28 -8.40
N TRP A 39 27.02 -1.08 -9.46
CA TRP A 39 26.93 -2.54 -9.38
C TRP A 39 28.10 -3.16 -8.61
N TYR A 40 29.34 -2.72 -8.91
CA TYR A 40 30.53 -3.14 -8.17
C TYR A 40 30.55 -2.61 -6.74
N GLN A 41 30.12 -1.36 -6.53
CA GLN A 41 30.07 -0.78 -5.19
C GLN A 41 29.13 -1.54 -4.26
N MET A 42 28.06 -2.10 -4.80
CA MET A 42 27.10 -2.93 -4.05
C MET A 42 27.52 -4.40 -3.96
N GLY A 43 28.71 -4.77 -4.44
CA GLY A 43 29.21 -6.15 -4.38
C GLY A 43 28.39 -7.15 -5.19
N GLN A 44 27.70 -6.69 -6.22
CA GLN A 44 26.81 -7.56 -7.03
C GLN A 44 27.59 -8.39 -8.05
N ASP A 45 28.89 -8.23 -8.16
CA ASP A 45 29.80 -9.07 -8.93
C ASP A 45 30.13 -10.40 -8.24
N VAL A 46 29.81 -10.51 -6.96
CA VAL A 46 30.06 -11.73 -6.17
C VAL A 46 28.75 -12.33 -5.76
N ASP A 47 28.55 -13.60 -6.12
CA ASP A 47 27.37 -14.41 -5.73
C ASP A 47 26.01 -13.75 -6.06
N PHE A 48 25.91 -13.14 -7.23
CA PHE A 48 24.66 -12.54 -7.68
C PHE A 48 23.57 -13.62 -7.83
N PRO A 49 22.37 -13.39 -7.30
CA PRO A 49 21.31 -14.39 -7.33
C PRO A 49 20.92 -14.78 -8.76
N ALA A 50 20.59 -16.04 -8.95
CA ALA A 50 20.13 -16.55 -10.23
C ALA A 50 18.87 -15.82 -10.72
N ARG A 51 18.68 -15.79 -12.05
CA ARG A 51 17.45 -15.23 -12.64
C ARG A 51 16.22 -15.95 -12.10
N GLY A 52 15.15 -15.20 -11.85
CA GLY A 52 13.89 -15.74 -11.35
C GLY A 52 13.72 -15.60 -9.84
N VAL A 53 14.73 -15.07 -9.15
CA VAL A 53 14.54 -14.54 -7.80
C VAL A 53 14.00 -13.13 -7.94
N GLY A 54 12.74 -12.93 -7.63
CA GLY A 54 12.10 -11.64 -7.78
C GLY A 54 10.65 -11.77 -8.24
N MET A 55 10.10 -10.72 -8.81
CA MET A 55 8.71 -10.74 -9.27
C MET A 55 8.56 -11.64 -10.50
N PRO A 56 7.88 -12.79 -10.41
CA PRO A 56 7.52 -13.55 -11.58
C PRO A 56 6.53 -12.75 -12.43
N SER A 57 6.59 -12.92 -13.76
CA SER A 57 5.63 -12.29 -14.68
C SER A 57 4.18 -12.75 -14.48
N LYS A 58 3.99 -13.81 -13.71
CA LYS A 58 2.69 -14.33 -13.26
C LYS A 58 2.84 -14.84 -11.83
N PHE A 59 2.16 -14.21 -10.89
CA PHE A 59 2.20 -14.57 -9.48
C PHE A 59 1.74 -16.00 -9.17
N TYR A 60 0.87 -16.55 -9.99
CA TYR A 60 0.36 -17.92 -9.83
C TYR A 60 1.29 -19.01 -10.37
N THR A 61 2.34 -18.64 -11.10
CA THR A 61 3.30 -19.65 -11.54
C THR A 61 4.02 -20.19 -10.31
N PRO A 62 4.04 -21.52 -10.11
CA PRO A 62 4.77 -22.10 -8.99
C PRO A 62 6.22 -21.63 -8.96
N HIS A 63 6.64 -21.05 -7.85
CA HIS A 63 7.99 -20.56 -7.62
C HIS A 63 8.36 -20.75 -6.16
N PRO A 64 9.65 -20.89 -5.82
CA PRO A 64 10.07 -20.94 -4.44
C PRO A 64 9.75 -19.62 -3.73
N PRO A 65 9.12 -19.65 -2.53
CA PRO A 65 8.92 -18.42 -1.75
C PRO A 65 10.27 -17.87 -1.30
N VAL A 66 10.45 -16.57 -1.44
CA VAL A 66 11.63 -15.86 -0.94
C VAL A 66 11.25 -15.06 0.29
N TYR A 67 11.81 -15.42 1.44
CA TYR A 67 11.65 -14.69 2.69
C TYR A 67 12.75 -13.64 2.81
N ALA A 68 12.43 -12.40 2.46
CA ALA A 68 13.36 -11.26 2.59
C ALA A 68 13.09 -10.42 3.86
N ARG A 69 12.17 -10.87 4.73
CA ARG A 69 11.82 -10.15 5.94
C ARG A 69 12.83 -10.41 7.05
N ASP A 70 13.39 -9.34 7.60
CA ASP A 70 14.20 -9.41 8.81
C ASP A 70 13.29 -9.34 10.05
N PRO A 71 13.31 -10.35 10.93
CA PRO A 71 12.51 -10.34 12.15
C PRO A 71 12.76 -9.13 13.05
N SER A 72 13.96 -8.55 13.03
CA SER A 72 14.31 -7.35 13.80
C SER A 72 13.55 -6.10 13.34
N SER A 73 13.04 -6.09 12.09
CA SER A 73 12.26 -4.98 11.55
C SER A 73 10.87 -4.84 12.18
N LYS A 74 10.33 -5.88 12.86
CA LYS A 74 8.99 -5.83 13.45
C LYS A 74 8.80 -4.69 14.44
N GLN A 75 9.79 -4.44 15.28
CA GLN A 75 9.74 -3.38 16.26
C GLN A 75 9.62 -2.01 15.59
N PHE A 76 10.41 -1.76 14.56
CA PHE A 76 10.38 -0.49 13.82
C PHE A 76 9.06 -0.28 13.07
N LEU A 77 8.44 -1.35 12.56
CA LEU A 77 7.13 -1.26 11.93
C LEU A 77 6.04 -0.87 12.93
N ILE A 78 6.07 -1.43 14.14
CA ILE A 78 5.12 -1.10 15.21
C ILE A 78 5.34 0.34 15.70
N GLU A 79 6.59 0.72 15.96
CA GLU A 79 6.95 2.08 16.40
C GLU A 79 6.52 3.11 15.35
N GLY A 80 6.82 2.89 14.07
CA GLY A 80 6.42 3.79 12.98
C GLY A 80 4.90 3.91 12.82
N ALA A 81 4.17 2.81 13.01
CA ALA A 81 2.72 2.84 12.99
C ALA A 81 2.15 3.67 14.16
N LEU A 82 2.69 3.50 15.36
CA LEU A 82 2.27 4.27 16.54
C LEU A 82 2.61 5.75 16.42
N GLU A 83 3.81 6.09 15.97
CA GLU A 83 4.25 7.47 15.80
C GLU A 83 3.53 8.21 14.67
N GLY A 84 2.97 7.48 13.72
CA GLY A 84 2.16 8.04 12.64
C GLY A 84 0.79 8.54 13.06
N HIS A 85 0.31 8.18 14.26
CA HIS A 85 -1.00 8.60 14.76
C HIS A 85 -0.94 10.01 15.34
N VAL A 86 -1.92 10.85 14.99
CA VAL A 86 -2.02 12.23 15.47
C VAL A 86 -3.32 12.42 16.24
N LEU A 87 -3.22 12.75 17.53
CA LEU A 87 -4.37 13.12 18.36
C LEU A 87 -4.74 14.58 18.11
N VAL A 88 -5.70 14.81 17.22
CA VAL A 88 -6.12 16.17 16.81
C VAL A 88 -6.97 16.85 17.89
N LYS A 89 -7.76 16.07 18.63
CA LYS A 89 -8.68 16.60 19.65
C LYS A 89 -8.91 15.58 20.75
N ASN A 90 -8.81 16.01 22.00
CA ASN A 90 -9.19 15.22 23.18
C ASN A 90 -9.87 16.14 24.19
N VAL A 91 -11.18 16.08 24.29
CA VAL A 91 -11.98 16.95 25.17
C VAL A 91 -12.41 16.13 26.37
N ASN A 92 -12.32 16.75 27.57
CA ASN A 92 -12.68 16.12 28.83
C ASN A 92 -11.95 14.81 29.15
N ASN A 93 -10.73 14.63 28.58
CA ASN A 93 -9.95 13.41 28.73
C ASN A 93 -10.72 12.16 28.27
N ALA A 94 -11.43 12.24 27.13
CA ALA A 94 -12.15 11.12 26.56
C ALA A 94 -11.21 9.94 26.21
N LEU A 95 -9.95 10.25 25.93
CA LEU A 95 -8.89 9.27 25.73
C LEU A 95 -7.76 9.49 26.74
N PRO A 96 -7.11 8.41 27.21
CA PRO A 96 -7.37 7.01 26.91
C PRO A 96 -8.69 6.51 27.50
N LEU A 97 -9.28 5.49 26.88
CA LEU A 97 -10.44 4.81 27.47
C LEU A 97 -10.01 4.10 28.75
N ASN A 98 -10.81 4.26 29.80
CA ASN A 98 -10.50 3.69 31.10
C ASN A 98 -11.50 2.59 31.48
N ASN A 99 -11.16 1.34 31.19
CA ASN A 99 -11.93 0.14 31.50
C ASN A 99 -13.42 0.23 31.08
N PRO A 100 -13.72 0.52 29.82
CA PRO A 100 -15.09 0.55 29.33
C PRO A 100 -15.72 -0.85 29.46
N LYS A 101 -17.02 -0.92 29.75
CA LYS A 101 -17.76 -2.20 29.83
C LYS A 101 -18.38 -2.58 28.50
N LEU A 102 -18.76 -1.58 27.72
CA LEU A 102 -19.30 -1.74 26.39
C LEU A 102 -18.74 -0.69 25.45
N ILE A 103 -18.17 -1.14 24.35
CA ILE A 103 -17.73 -0.29 23.24
C ILE A 103 -18.56 -0.62 22.01
N SER A 104 -19.06 0.42 21.34
CA SER A 104 -19.66 0.29 20.02
C SER A 104 -18.68 0.75 18.94
N VAL A 105 -18.49 -0.07 17.89
CA VAL A 105 -17.53 0.21 16.81
C VAL A 105 -18.30 0.32 15.50
N TYR A 106 -18.08 1.43 14.81
CA TYR A 106 -18.76 1.76 13.56
C TYR A 106 -17.79 2.17 12.47
N GLY A 107 -18.28 2.18 11.24
CA GLY A 107 -17.57 2.71 10.10
C GLY A 107 -16.83 1.65 9.28
N TYR A 108 -16.80 1.90 7.99
CA TYR A 108 -16.33 0.97 6.96
C TYR A 108 -14.83 0.70 6.99
N ASP A 109 -14.05 1.55 7.66
CA ASP A 109 -12.59 1.39 7.78
C ASP A 109 -12.15 0.59 9.01
N ALA A 110 -13.08 0.18 9.87
CA ALA A 110 -12.75 -0.57 11.09
C ALA A 110 -12.33 -2.02 10.82
N PRO A 111 -13.04 -2.82 10.00
CA PRO A 111 -12.72 -4.23 9.78
C PRO A 111 -11.61 -4.43 8.76
N SER A 112 -10.96 -5.60 8.81
CA SER A 112 -10.17 -6.09 7.68
C SER A 112 -11.05 -6.25 6.43
N PRO A 113 -10.50 -6.07 5.22
CA PRO A 113 -11.20 -6.45 4.00
C PRO A 113 -11.67 -7.90 4.06
N PRO A 114 -12.83 -8.23 3.46
CA PRO A 114 -13.41 -9.56 3.55
C PRO A 114 -12.57 -10.64 2.88
N GLU A 115 -11.72 -10.24 1.93
CA GLU A 115 -10.80 -11.14 1.25
C GLU A 115 -9.50 -10.41 0.91
N MET A 116 -8.42 -11.18 0.84
CA MET A 116 -7.14 -10.73 0.33
C MET A 116 -6.86 -11.52 -0.95
N ASN A 117 -7.18 -10.91 -2.09
CA ASN A 117 -6.97 -11.52 -3.39
C ASN A 117 -5.70 -10.95 -4.02
N VAL A 118 -4.70 -11.78 -4.20
CA VAL A 118 -3.42 -11.41 -4.81
C VAL A 118 -3.37 -11.66 -6.31
N GLY A 119 -4.49 -11.86 -6.94
CA GLY A 119 -4.48 -12.25 -8.32
C GLY A 119 -5.60 -11.65 -9.16
N GLY A 120 -5.22 -10.98 -10.20
CA GLY A 120 -6.11 -10.49 -11.23
C GLY A 120 -5.40 -10.34 -12.56
N PRO A 121 -6.10 -10.03 -13.63
CA PRO A 121 -5.49 -9.88 -14.95
C PRO A 121 -4.47 -8.73 -15.04
N ASN A 122 -4.42 -7.86 -14.04
CA ASN A 122 -3.54 -6.70 -13.97
C ASN A 122 -2.60 -6.74 -12.76
N ASP A 123 -2.09 -7.89 -12.39
CA ASP A 123 -1.25 -8.13 -11.21
C ASP A 123 -0.07 -7.16 -11.07
N PHE A 124 0.40 -6.62 -12.16
CA PHE A 124 1.54 -5.70 -12.18
C PHE A 124 1.19 -4.25 -11.82
N ILE A 125 -0.04 -3.81 -12.04
CA ILE A 125 -0.43 -2.39 -11.87
C ILE A 125 -1.14 -2.15 -10.54
N GLY A 126 -1.06 -3.09 -9.62
CA GLY A 126 -1.40 -2.86 -8.21
C GLY A 126 -2.89 -2.78 -7.88
N GLY A 127 -3.77 -3.09 -8.80
CA GLY A 127 -5.19 -3.01 -8.53
C GLY A 127 -5.69 -3.97 -7.45
N THR A 128 -5.02 -5.10 -7.26
CA THR A 128 -5.32 -6.06 -6.19
C THR A 128 -4.64 -5.75 -4.86
N TRP A 129 -3.78 -4.73 -4.82
CA TRP A 129 -2.95 -4.44 -3.65
C TRP A 129 -3.42 -3.23 -2.87
N VAL A 130 -4.46 -2.59 -3.34
CA VAL A 130 -5.15 -1.53 -2.61
C VAL A 130 -6.41 -2.12 -2.01
N TYR A 131 -6.35 -2.45 -0.75
CA TYR A 131 -7.46 -3.07 -0.03
C TYR A 131 -8.50 -2.04 0.36
N GLY A 132 -9.75 -2.48 0.43
CA GLY A 132 -10.89 -1.62 0.69
C GLY A 132 -11.65 -1.17 -0.56
N TYR A 133 -11.21 -1.57 -1.76
CA TYR A 133 -11.91 -1.34 -3.03
C TYR A 133 -12.69 -2.57 -3.50
N GLU A 134 -13.82 -2.34 -4.18
CA GLU A 134 -14.62 -3.42 -4.76
C GLU A 134 -13.96 -4.06 -5.97
N SER A 135 -13.13 -3.29 -6.69
CA SER A 135 -12.51 -3.73 -7.93
C SER A 135 -11.12 -3.14 -8.09
N ALA A 136 -10.21 -3.99 -8.51
CA ALA A 136 -8.88 -3.61 -8.91
C ALA A 136 -8.86 -2.60 -10.07
N LEU A 137 -9.87 -2.62 -10.93
CA LEU A 137 -9.97 -1.74 -12.09
C LEU A 137 -10.39 -0.33 -11.72
N ASP A 138 -11.09 -0.14 -10.62
CA ASP A 138 -11.51 1.18 -10.14
C ASP A 138 -10.31 2.03 -9.69
N TYR A 139 -9.19 1.38 -9.45
CA TYR A 139 -7.96 2.02 -9.02
C TYR A 139 -7.02 2.44 -10.16
N ILE A 140 -7.17 1.91 -11.37
CA ILE A 140 -6.27 2.20 -12.48
C ILE A 140 -6.63 3.56 -13.10
N VAL A 141 -6.33 4.61 -12.39
CA VAL A 141 -6.51 6.01 -12.81
C VAL A 141 -5.77 6.33 -14.12
N PHE A 142 -4.67 5.65 -14.38
CA PHE A 142 -3.89 5.85 -15.62
C PHE A 142 -4.53 5.25 -16.87
N ILE A 143 -5.59 4.46 -16.74
CA ILE A 143 -6.23 3.73 -17.87
C ILE A 143 -7.70 4.12 -18.03
N SER A 144 -8.35 4.65 -17.01
CA SER A 144 -9.73 5.08 -17.07
C SER A 144 -9.84 6.57 -16.79
N ASP A 145 -10.67 7.25 -17.56
CA ASP A 145 -11.03 8.67 -17.40
C ASP A 145 -11.93 8.88 -16.15
N THR A 146 -11.98 7.92 -15.24
CA THR A 146 -12.80 7.96 -14.04
C THR A 146 -11.94 8.35 -12.85
N SER A 147 -12.37 9.39 -12.14
CA SER A 147 -11.77 9.74 -10.86
C SER A 147 -11.89 8.58 -9.87
N PRO A 148 -10.85 8.31 -9.06
CA PRO A 148 -10.92 7.27 -8.04
C PRO A 148 -12.05 7.55 -7.06
N PRO A 149 -12.63 6.53 -6.44
CA PRO A 149 -13.61 6.73 -5.39
C PRO A 149 -12.98 7.53 -4.24
N GLN A 150 -13.76 8.39 -3.60
CA GLN A 150 -13.25 9.24 -2.52
C GLN A 150 -12.96 8.48 -1.22
N ILE A 151 -13.53 7.30 -1.09
CA ILE A 151 -13.40 6.42 0.07
C ILE A 151 -13.22 4.98 -0.38
N ALA A 152 -12.52 4.19 0.42
CA ALA A 152 -12.50 2.74 0.30
C ALA A 152 -13.51 2.16 1.30
N ALA A 153 -14.62 1.61 0.81
CA ALA A 153 -15.75 1.23 1.65
C ALA A 153 -15.71 -0.23 2.15
N ASN A 154 -14.78 -1.05 1.65
CA ASN A 154 -14.75 -2.50 1.90
C ASN A 154 -13.68 -2.93 2.92
N GLY A 155 -13.45 -2.13 3.93
CA GLY A 155 -12.49 -2.40 4.98
C GLY A 155 -11.37 -1.38 5.04
N THR A 156 -10.46 -1.59 5.99
CA THR A 156 -9.37 -0.65 6.25
C THR A 156 -8.46 -0.48 5.03
N ILE A 157 -8.09 0.77 4.73
CA ILE A 157 -7.06 1.06 3.72
C ILE A 157 -5.70 0.66 4.29
N ILE A 158 -5.02 -0.25 3.60
CA ILE A 158 -3.71 -0.75 4.00
C ILE A 158 -2.59 -0.10 3.20
N SER A 159 -2.90 0.22 1.96
CA SER A 159 -1.97 0.87 1.05
C SER A 159 -2.69 2.01 0.34
N GLY A 160 -2.07 3.18 0.31
CA GLY A 160 -2.60 4.35 -0.39
C GLY A 160 -2.55 4.23 -1.92
N GLY A 161 -2.05 3.11 -2.45
CA GLY A 161 -1.91 2.90 -3.89
C GLY A 161 -0.73 3.64 -4.52
N GLY A 162 -0.79 3.88 -5.84
CA GLY A 162 0.34 4.42 -6.60
C GLY A 162 1.53 3.48 -6.64
N SER A 163 2.71 4.02 -6.86
CA SER A 163 3.96 3.24 -6.92
C SER A 163 4.35 2.60 -5.57
N GLY A 164 3.74 3.04 -4.47
CA GLY A 164 3.94 2.49 -3.13
C GLY A 164 3.01 1.35 -2.76
N ALA A 165 2.13 0.92 -3.66
CA ALA A 165 1.22 -0.19 -3.41
C ALA A 165 1.99 -1.49 -3.17
N ASN A 166 1.70 -2.15 -2.05
CA ASN A 166 2.36 -3.38 -1.63
C ASN A 166 1.33 -4.42 -1.21
N ALA A 167 1.57 -5.67 -1.59
CA ALA A 167 0.83 -6.80 -1.05
C ALA A 167 1.24 -7.02 0.42
N PRO A 168 0.33 -6.86 1.38
CA PRO A 168 0.67 -7.08 2.79
C PRO A 168 0.84 -8.56 3.06
N ALA A 169 1.80 -8.88 3.91
CA ALA A 169 1.96 -10.24 4.41
C ALA A 169 1.05 -10.53 5.62
N TYR A 170 0.59 -9.47 6.27
CA TYR A 170 -0.25 -9.51 7.44
C TYR A 170 -1.05 -8.21 7.55
N ILE A 171 -2.30 -8.31 7.91
CA ILE A 171 -3.18 -7.18 8.12
C ILE A 171 -3.63 -7.19 9.58
N SER A 172 -3.44 -6.07 10.27
CA SER A 172 -4.03 -5.81 11.58
C SER A 172 -4.93 -4.59 11.44
N ALA A 173 -6.20 -4.84 11.17
CA ALA A 173 -7.18 -3.76 11.10
C ALA A 173 -7.55 -3.24 12.50
N PRO A 174 -8.05 -2.01 12.62
CA PRO A 174 -8.44 -1.45 13.92
C PRO A 174 -9.36 -2.36 14.72
N PHE A 175 -10.38 -2.94 14.10
CA PHE A 175 -11.31 -3.82 14.80
C PHE A 175 -10.68 -5.13 15.27
N ASP A 176 -9.68 -5.65 14.58
CA ASP A 176 -8.97 -6.86 15.02
C ASP A 176 -8.21 -6.60 16.33
N ALA A 177 -7.51 -5.49 16.41
CA ALA A 177 -6.81 -5.09 17.62
C ALA A 177 -7.78 -4.77 18.78
N ILE A 178 -8.92 -4.12 18.48
CA ILE A 178 -9.96 -3.82 19.48
C ILE A 178 -10.56 -5.13 20.02
N LYS A 179 -10.85 -6.12 19.18
CA LYS A 179 -11.37 -7.42 19.63
C LYS A 179 -10.41 -8.11 20.59
N GLU A 180 -9.13 -8.12 20.25
CA GLU A 180 -8.12 -8.74 21.09
C GLU A 180 -8.01 -8.01 22.45
N GLN A 181 -7.93 -6.70 22.45
CA GLN A 181 -7.86 -5.90 23.66
C GLN A 181 -9.14 -6.03 24.52
N ALA A 182 -10.32 -5.97 23.90
CA ALA A 182 -11.58 -6.12 24.59
C ALA A 182 -11.71 -7.47 25.31
N TYR A 183 -11.19 -8.53 24.71
CA TYR A 183 -11.12 -9.83 25.36
C TYR A 183 -10.23 -9.83 26.61
N GLN A 184 -9.09 -9.12 26.55
CA GLN A 184 -8.18 -9.00 27.69
C GLN A 184 -8.78 -8.18 28.85
N ASP A 185 -9.60 -7.20 28.52
CA ASP A 185 -10.16 -6.22 29.46
C ASP A 185 -11.58 -6.59 29.94
N ASP A 186 -12.11 -7.73 29.54
CA ASP A 186 -13.52 -8.13 29.80
C ASP A 186 -14.53 -7.08 29.30
N THR A 187 -14.22 -6.40 28.19
CA THR A 187 -15.07 -5.40 27.56
C THR A 187 -15.99 -6.06 26.53
N SER A 188 -17.28 -5.75 26.58
CA SER A 188 -18.24 -6.17 25.56
C SER A 188 -18.14 -5.31 24.31
N LEU A 189 -18.36 -5.90 23.14
CA LEU A 189 -18.34 -5.18 21.87
C LEU A 189 -19.68 -5.31 21.14
N PHE A 190 -20.13 -4.20 20.61
CA PHE A 190 -21.16 -4.09 19.59
C PHE A 190 -20.57 -3.43 18.34
N TRP A 191 -20.98 -3.83 17.14
CA TRP A 191 -20.44 -3.22 15.91
C TRP A 191 -21.44 -3.27 14.75
N ASP A 192 -21.35 -2.27 13.89
CA ASP A 192 -22.02 -2.20 12.60
C ASP A 192 -21.16 -1.42 11.61
N PHE A 193 -20.72 -2.09 10.55
CA PHE A 193 -19.82 -1.51 9.54
C PHE A 193 -20.51 -1.21 8.22
N LEU A 194 -21.76 -1.64 8.05
CA LEU A 194 -22.45 -1.62 6.76
C LEU A 194 -23.51 -0.54 6.66
N ASN A 195 -24.13 -0.18 7.79
CA ASN A 195 -25.22 0.79 7.78
C ASN A 195 -24.68 2.21 7.86
N VAL A 196 -25.23 3.07 6.99
CA VAL A 196 -24.92 4.53 7.04
C VAL A 196 -25.63 5.24 8.18
N ASP A 197 -26.67 4.62 8.75
CA ASP A 197 -27.41 5.10 9.92
C ASP A 197 -27.58 3.93 10.89
N PRO A 198 -26.50 3.54 11.61
CA PRO A 198 -26.54 2.39 12.50
C PRO A 198 -27.34 2.69 13.77
N THR A 199 -28.01 1.70 14.30
CA THR A 199 -28.60 1.79 15.62
C THR A 199 -27.51 1.84 16.68
N VAL A 200 -27.54 2.86 17.52
CA VAL A 200 -26.57 3.04 18.62
C VAL A 200 -27.19 2.54 19.91
N ASP A 201 -26.49 1.66 20.61
CA ASP A 201 -26.85 1.27 21.97
C ASP A 201 -26.55 2.41 22.92
N THR A 202 -27.58 2.92 23.59
CA THR A 202 -27.48 4.05 24.51
C THR A 202 -26.75 3.72 25.81
N SER A 203 -26.48 2.44 26.08
CA SER A 203 -25.71 2.00 27.24
C SER A 203 -24.20 1.90 26.98
N THR A 204 -23.76 2.20 25.75
CA THR A 204 -22.35 2.12 25.38
C THR A 204 -21.53 3.20 26.11
N ASP A 205 -20.36 2.81 26.62
CA ASP A 205 -19.44 3.73 27.29
C ASP A 205 -18.66 4.59 26.29
N ALA A 206 -18.39 4.01 25.10
CA ALA A 206 -17.69 4.70 24.04
C ALA A 206 -18.15 4.22 22.67
N CYS A 207 -18.26 5.17 21.72
CA CYS A 207 -18.46 4.90 20.31
C CYS A 207 -17.16 5.22 19.54
N LEU A 208 -16.63 4.23 18.83
CA LEU A 208 -15.48 4.38 17.97
C LEU A 208 -15.94 4.33 16.51
N VAL A 209 -15.59 5.35 15.73
CA VAL A 209 -15.98 5.44 14.32
C VAL A 209 -14.73 5.51 13.46
N PHE A 210 -14.56 4.55 12.56
CA PHE A 210 -13.43 4.46 11.66
C PHE A 210 -13.87 4.77 10.23
N ILE A 211 -13.26 5.81 9.68
CA ILE A 211 -13.49 6.26 8.31
C ILE A 211 -12.17 6.53 7.63
N ASN A 212 -12.14 6.40 6.33
CA ASN A 212 -10.99 6.74 5.51
C ASN A 212 -11.33 7.78 4.45
N ALA A 213 -10.29 8.32 3.87
CA ALA A 213 -10.37 9.14 2.67
C ALA A 213 -9.21 8.73 1.77
N PHE A 214 -9.51 8.50 0.50
CA PHE A 214 -8.52 8.09 -0.46
C PHE A 214 -7.77 9.28 -1.04
N ALA A 215 -6.45 9.16 -1.10
CA ALA A 215 -5.56 9.98 -1.90
C ALA A 215 -4.37 9.12 -2.30
N THR A 216 -3.90 9.26 -3.53
CA THR A 216 -2.81 8.44 -4.07
C THR A 216 -1.86 9.27 -4.91
N GLU A 217 -0.71 8.68 -5.26
CA GLU A 217 0.20 9.26 -6.23
C GLU A 217 -0.54 9.56 -7.55
N GLY A 218 -0.46 10.81 -7.99
CA GLY A 218 -1.10 11.25 -9.24
C GLY A 218 -2.57 11.64 -9.12
N ASP A 219 -3.20 11.42 -7.96
CA ASP A 219 -4.61 11.71 -7.74
C ASP A 219 -4.87 12.26 -6.33
N ASP A 220 -5.07 13.56 -6.29
CA ASP A 220 -5.42 14.24 -5.06
C ASP A 220 -6.89 14.00 -4.69
N ARG A 221 -7.17 14.08 -3.40
CA ARG A 221 -8.54 14.04 -2.92
C ARG A 221 -9.37 15.16 -3.53
N THR A 222 -10.36 14.81 -4.33
CA THR A 222 -11.30 15.79 -4.90
C THR A 222 -12.19 16.38 -3.81
N GLY A 223 -12.32 17.70 -3.77
CA GLY A 223 -13.26 18.40 -2.88
C GLY A 223 -12.67 19.05 -1.63
N LEU A 224 -11.38 18.92 -1.35
CA LEU A 224 -10.66 19.75 -0.39
C LEU A 224 -10.00 20.93 -1.14
N HIS A 225 -10.81 21.81 -1.71
CA HIS A 225 -10.35 23.15 -2.04
C HIS A 225 -10.55 24.00 -0.80
N GLY A 226 -9.42 24.26 -0.09
CA GLY A 226 -9.37 25.30 0.93
C GLY A 226 -9.55 26.67 0.30
#